data_381b6fc7d8aa435c93d931334f329710
#
_entry.id   381b6fc7d8aa435c93d931334f329710
#
_cell.length_a   1.000
_cell.length_b   1.000
_cell.length_c   1.000
_cell.angle_alpha   90.00
_cell.angle_beta   90.00
_cell.angle_gamma   90.00
#
_symmetry.space_group_name_H-M   'P 1'
#
loop_
_entity.id
_entity.type
_entity.pdbx_description
1 polymer ?
#
loop_
_entity_poly.entity_id
_entity_poly.type
_entity_poly.pdbx_seq_one_letter_code
_entity_poly.pdbx_strand_id
1 'polypeptide(L)'
;MHPVLKSTALLLLLTSARLLLAQEGLEGLRHVDEPPASHAADIFGAVPTDKISLLNLAPVVAPYLNNGPVFGLPGTNVDGFWDRTQLTGDWGGARTALARHGLFIDTYTTSVYQNILSGGLDKAGTFVQNVQISINYDTGRAGLWSGGLFHFTAQGRFGDSTATTFTAGTLQPQYTGLVEPGATLDSNMYPSEYFLTQALTKKTFVILGKISDVFFPDQTLFGSNYKYSFANFNFDKNPLTTHFYGPVALAALGTWAPTHSLLLAGGVLDPNSTADTAGKNMFRHVNIYATAIYTSAIHGKPSQVSPAFNWSNKPKIDNENPFQSVTPAQAPLAIASLLDLSAPLGVPTNYKSTSYFAIVNGSQYLMLKEAPESVPDKMRSGQPLRGVGVNVRLGYAPAESNIITRQANGVLFMRGLMDSRPNDSYGVGYYYNNISNPLKRDVSLLSGGTASVKDEQGTEVFYDFAVTPAIRITPSYQHIWNPVVAKVAVHQDHSDVFLLRLTLAW
;
A
#
# COMPACT_ATOMS: atom_id res chain seq x y z
N MET A 1 0.54 -16.40 -30.92
CA MET A 1 1.10 -16.31 -29.55
C MET A 1 2.37 -15.47 -29.61
N HIS A 2 2.30 -14.26 -29.07
CA HIS A 2 3.36 -13.25 -29.13
C HIS A 2 4.59 -13.68 -28.31
N PRO A 3 5.82 -13.38 -28.75
CA PRO A 3 7.07 -13.79 -28.06
C PRO A 3 7.19 -13.27 -26.62
N VAL A 4 6.51 -12.18 -26.27
CA VAL A 4 6.51 -11.59 -24.92
C VAL A 4 5.89 -12.53 -23.88
N LEU A 5 4.84 -13.29 -24.23
CA LEU A 5 4.23 -14.25 -23.28
C LEU A 5 5.17 -15.42 -22.97
N LYS A 6 6.02 -15.83 -23.93
CA LYS A 6 7.00 -16.90 -23.70
C LYS A 6 8.11 -16.49 -22.75
N SER A 7 8.56 -15.21 -22.80
CA SER A 7 9.61 -14.70 -21.92
C SER A 7 9.12 -14.51 -20.48
N THR A 8 7.88 -14.07 -20.28
CA THR A 8 7.28 -13.90 -18.94
C THR A 8 7.00 -15.24 -18.26
N ALA A 9 6.52 -16.23 -19.03
CA ALA A 9 6.32 -17.59 -18.54
C ALA A 9 7.65 -18.29 -18.20
N LEU A 10 8.72 -18.01 -18.96
CA LEU A 10 10.06 -18.56 -18.70
C LEU A 10 10.70 -17.93 -17.44
N LEU A 11 10.46 -16.63 -17.18
CA LEU A 11 10.93 -15.97 -15.95
C LEU A 11 10.22 -16.52 -14.71
N LEU A 12 8.91 -16.78 -14.79
CA LEU A 12 8.11 -17.42 -13.74
C LEU A 12 8.53 -18.88 -13.51
N LEU A 13 8.90 -19.63 -14.55
CA LEU A 13 9.38 -21.00 -14.43
C LEU A 13 10.81 -21.10 -13.89
N LEU A 14 11.70 -20.15 -14.21
CA LEU A 14 13.07 -20.12 -13.69
C LEU A 14 13.13 -19.70 -12.22
N THR A 15 12.20 -18.86 -11.75
CA THR A 15 12.05 -18.54 -10.32
C THR A 15 11.49 -19.72 -9.53
N SER A 16 10.53 -20.47 -10.08
CA SER A 16 9.97 -21.65 -9.42
C SER A 16 10.97 -22.82 -9.30
N ALA A 17 11.87 -23.02 -10.29
CA ALA A 17 12.88 -24.09 -10.23
C ALA A 17 13.99 -23.83 -9.16
N ARG A 18 14.34 -22.55 -8.91
CA ARG A 18 15.28 -22.20 -7.81
C ARG A 18 14.61 -22.20 -6.43
N LEU A 19 13.30 -22.04 -6.35
CA LEU A 19 12.52 -22.13 -5.11
C LEU A 19 12.42 -23.56 -4.56
N LEU A 20 12.49 -24.58 -5.41
CA LEU A 20 12.51 -26.00 -5.00
C LEU A 20 13.80 -26.39 -4.25
N LEU A 21 14.92 -25.70 -4.49
CA LEU A 21 16.19 -25.94 -3.81
C LEU A 21 16.30 -25.21 -2.42
N ALA A 22 15.36 -24.34 -2.10
CA ALA A 22 15.31 -23.65 -0.80
C ALA A 22 14.55 -24.44 0.29
N GLN A 23 14.00 -25.61 -0.05
CA GLN A 23 13.23 -26.44 0.90
C GLN A 23 14.08 -27.04 2.03
N GLU A 24 15.38 -27.19 1.88
CA GLU A 24 16.26 -27.79 2.91
C GLU A 24 16.50 -26.88 4.13
N GLY A 25 16.24 -25.56 4.04
CA GLY A 25 16.35 -24.61 5.15
C GLY A 25 15.11 -24.51 6.05
N LEU A 26 14.02 -25.17 5.67
CA LEU A 26 12.71 -25.04 6.33
C LEU A 26 12.47 -26.05 7.48
N GLU A 27 13.37 -26.99 7.74
CA GLU A 27 13.17 -27.98 8.79
C GLU A 27 13.08 -27.36 10.20
N GLY A 28 13.72 -26.22 10.44
CA GLY A 28 13.59 -25.46 11.69
C GLY A 28 12.24 -24.75 11.89
N LEU A 29 11.41 -24.63 10.85
CA LEU A 29 10.09 -23.98 10.91
C LEU A 29 8.92 -24.98 11.01
N ARG A 30 9.19 -26.29 11.07
CA ARG A 30 8.16 -27.35 10.99
C ARG A 30 7.36 -27.61 12.28
N HIS A 31 7.66 -26.98 13.40
CA HIS A 31 6.89 -27.12 14.65
C HIS A 31 5.88 -25.98 14.84
N VAL A 32 4.91 -25.83 13.93
CA VAL A 32 3.88 -24.77 13.99
C VAL A 32 2.48 -25.35 14.21
N ASP A 33 2.34 -26.53 14.78
CA ASP A 33 1.03 -27.15 15.02
C ASP A 33 0.39 -26.75 16.38
N GLU A 34 1.11 -26.11 17.27
CA GLU A 34 0.54 -25.49 18.47
C GLU A 34 0.78 -23.98 18.47
N PRO A 35 -0.24 -23.15 18.73
CA PRO A 35 0.01 -21.75 19.01
C PRO A 35 0.86 -21.69 20.28
N PRO A 36 2.00 -20.96 20.28
CA PRO A 36 2.76 -20.79 21.50
C PRO A 36 1.87 -20.17 22.56
N ALA A 37 1.91 -20.68 23.77
CA ALA A 37 1.42 -19.98 24.94
C ALA A 37 2.24 -18.70 25.08
N SER A 38 1.85 -17.64 24.36
CA SER A 38 2.53 -16.37 24.38
C SER A 38 2.04 -15.57 25.58
N HIS A 39 2.95 -15.04 26.38
CA HIS A 39 2.63 -14.10 27.47
C HIS A 39 1.81 -12.89 27.00
N ALA A 40 1.85 -12.55 25.71
CA ALA A 40 1.01 -11.50 25.11
C ALA A 40 -0.48 -11.87 25.03
N ALA A 41 -0.85 -13.14 24.98
CA ALA A 41 -2.25 -13.57 24.99
C ALA A 41 -2.93 -13.33 26.35
N ASP A 42 -2.16 -13.25 27.43
CA ASP A 42 -2.69 -13.11 28.79
C ASP A 42 -3.18 -11.68 29.11
N ILE A 43 -2.73 -10.65 28.38
CA ILE A 43 -3.12 -9.27 28.64
C ILE A 43 -4.60 -9.03 28.31
N PHE A 44 -5.16 -9.75 27.31
CA PHE A 44 -6.51 -9.49 26.78
C PHE A 44 -7.54 -10.61 27.07
N GLY A 45 -7.17 -11.59 27.87
CA GLY A 45 -8.03 -12.71 28.25
C GLY A 45 -8.12 -13.80 27.17
N ALA A 46 -8.38 -15.01 27.61
CA ALA A 46 -8.54 -16.15 26.72
C ALA A 46 -9.77 -15.96 25.83
N VAL A 47 -9.62 -16.22 24.53
CA VAL A 47 -10.76 -16.41 23.64
C VAL A 47 -11.53 -17.63 24.16
N PRO A 48 -12.89 -17.62 24.17
CA PRO A 48 -13.66 -18.82 24.46
C PRO A 48 -13.10 -20.00 23.64
N THR A 49 -12.81 -21.13 24.30
CA THR A 49 -12.10 -22.27 23.70
C THR A 49 -12.80 -22.90 22.50
N ASP A 50 -14.12 -22.64 22.36
CA ASP A 50 -14.98 -23.10 21.27
C ASP A 50 -15.04 -22.10 20.10
N LYS A 51 -14.42 -20.91 20.22
CA LYS A 51 -14.49 -19.83 19.21
C LYS A 51 -13.16 -19.59 18.53
N ILE A 52 -13.21 -19.24 17.25
CA ILE A 52 -12.06 -18.76 16.49
C ILE A 52 -12.06 -17.24 16.53
N SER A 53 -11.03 -16.65 17.09
CA SER A 53 -10.72 -15.22 16.93
C SER A 53 -9.86 -15.03 15.70
N LEU A 54 -10.31 -14.21 14.74
CA LEU A 54 -9.51 -13.89 13.56
C LEU A 54 -8.24 -13.13 13.91
N LEU A 55 -8.27 -12.32 14.95
CA LEU A 55 -7.09 -11.59 15.42
C LEU A 55 -6.02 -12.50 16.01
N ASN A 56 -6.38 -13.69 16.48
CA ASN A 56 -5.42 -14.70 16.92
C ASN A 56 -4.83 -15.52 15.76
N LEU A 57 -5.45 -15.48 14.58
CA LEU A 57 -4.90 -16.01 13.33
C LEU A 57 -3.97 -14.98 12.65
N ALA A 58 -3.33 -14.17 13.43
CA ALA A 58 -2.68 -12.89 13.15
C ALA A 58 -1.77 -12.77 11.90
N PRO A 59 -1.04 -13.79 11.42
CA PRO A 59 -0.19 -13.59 10.24
C PRO A 59 -0.96 -13.21 8.99
N VAL A 60 -2.27 -13.49 8.96
CA VAL A 60 -3.14 -13.23 7.80
C VAL A 60 -3.88 -11.91 7.93
N VAL A 61 -4.13 -11.43 9.14
CA VAL A 61 -5.05 -10.31 9.40
C VAL A 61 -4.34 -9.05 9.88
N ALA A 62 -3.23 -9.17 10.59
CA ALA A 62 -2.48 -8.02 11.10
C ALA A 62 -2.05 -6.99 10.04
N PRO A 63 -1.69 -7.39 8.81
CA PRO A 63 -1.43 -6.44 7.74
C PRO A 63 -2.66 -5.61 7.34
N TYR A 64 -3.87 -6.09 7.60
CA TYR A 64 -5.12 -5.45 7.17
C TYR A 64 -5.68 -4.46 8.19
N LEU A 65 -5.19 -4.54 9.43
CA LEU A 65 -5.76 -3.80 10.54
C LEU A 65 -5.06 -2.49 10.81
N ASN A 66 -4.81 -1.68 9.84
CA ASN A 66 -4.08 -0.43 9.99
C ASN A 66 -2.57 -0.59 10.00
N ASN A 67 -1.97 -0.11 9.26
CA ASN A 67 -0.60 0.30 9.11
C ASN A 67 0.10 0.78 10.44
N GLY A 68 -0.12 0.13 11.54
CA GLY A 68 0.46 0.45 12.84
C GLY A 68 0.06 -0.57 13.91
N PRO A 69 0.64 -0.48 15.13
CA PRO A 69 0.29 -1.37 16.21
C PRO A 69 -1.19 -1.17 16.59
N VAL A 70 -1.98 -2.25 16.50
CA VAL A 70 -3.37 -2.28 16.96
C VAL A 70 -3.36 -2.54 18.46
N PHE A 71 -4.05 -1.68 19.23
CA PHE A 71 -4.17 -1.87 20.67
C PHE A 71 -4.73 -3.24 20.98
N GLY A 72 -4.09 -3.97 21.86
CA GLY A 72 -4.53 -5.30 22.27
C GLY A 72 -3.98 -6.46 21.46
N LEU A 73 -3.19 -6.21 20.43
CA LEU A 73 -2.47 -7.25 19.68
C LEU A 73 -1.01 -7.35 20.12
N PRO A 74 -0.32 -8.44 19.78
CA PRO A 74 1.12 -8.59 20.05
C PRO A 74 1.90 -7.38 19.52
N GLY A 75 2.84 -6.86 20.33
CA GLY A 75 3.60 -5.65 20.04
C GLY A 75 2.99 -4.37 20.61
N THR A 76 1.78 -4.40 21.16
CA THR A 76 1.23 -3.29 21.94
C THR A 76 1.82 -3.25 23.34
N ASN A 77 2.23 -2.06 23.79
CA ASN A 77 2.67 -1.79 25.14
C ASN A 77 1.84 -0.67 25.76
N VAL A 78 1.36 -0.88 26.97
CA VAL A 78 0.52 0.07 27.72
C VAL A 78 1.26 0.75 28.87
N ASP A 79 2.52 0.39 29.11
CA ASP A 79 3.37 0.89 30.18
C ASP A 79 3.62 2.41 30.07
N GLY A 80 4.66 2.90 30.72
CA GLY A 80 4.97 4.32 30.83
C GLY A 80 4.92 5.12 29.51
N PHE A 81 4.80 6.43 29.62
CA PHE A 81 4.68 7.33 28.44
C PHE A 81 5.74 7.10 27.36
N TRP A 82 6.96 6.76 27.73
CA TRP A 82 8.09 6.58 26.81
C TRP A 82 8.09 5.24 26.06
N ASP A 83 7.34 4.24 26.58
CA ASP A 83 7.36 2.88 26.07
C ASP A 83 6.05 2.45 25.42
N ARG A 84 4.94 3.11 25.79
CA ARG A 84 3.61 2.75 25.27
C ARG A 84 3.47 3.05 23.78
N THR A 85 2.72 2.20 23.10
CA THR A 85 2.51 2.28 21.63
C THR A 85 1.41 3.22 21.21
N GLN A 86 0.53 3.61 22.14
CA GLN A 86 -0.53 4.61 21.95
C GLN A 86 -0.41 5.71 23.00
N LEU A 87 -0.49 7.00 22.58
CA LEU A 87 -0.33 8.17 23.43
C LEU A 87 -1.30 8.21 24.61
N THR A 88 -2.55 7.82 24.35
CA THR A 88 -3.60 7.85 25.38
C THR A 88 -3.60 6.63 26.29
N GLY A 89 -2.73 5.65 26.02
CA GLY A 89 -2.60 4.44 26.83
C GLY A 89 -3.88 3.62 26.91
N ASP A 90 -4.18 3.08 28.09
CA ASP A 90 -5.28 2.16 28.33
C ASP A 90 -6.59 2.81 28.81
N TRP A 91 -6.69 4.13 28.82
CA TRP A 91 -7.87 4.89 29.30
C TRP A 91 -8.33 4.45 30.71
N GLY A 92 -7.39 4.17 31.60
CA GLY A 92 -7.69 3.68 32.94
C GLY A 92 -8.27 2.24 32.96
N GLY A 93 -7.92 1.40 32.00
CA GLY A 93 -8.40 0.01 31.87
C GLY A 93 -9.59 -0.17 30.91
N ALA A 94 -10.22 0.92 30.48
CA ALA A 94 -11.41 0.83 29.63
C ALA A 94 -11.06 0.25 28.24
N ARG A 95 -9.94 0.63 27.65
CA ARG A 95 -9.52 0.14 26.34
C ARG A 95 -9.20 -1.36 26.35
N THR A 96 -8.52 -1.82 27.40
CA THR A 96 -8.28 -3.24 27.66
C THR A 96 -9.62 -4.00 27.86
N ALA A 97 -10.57 -3.43 28.60
CA ALA A 97 -11.89 -4.06 28.79
C ALA A 97 -12.63 -4.20 27.46
N LEU A 98 -12.62 -3.18 26.60
CA LEU A 98 -13.22 -3.25 25.27
C LEU A 98 -12.53 -4.32 24.41
N ALA A 99 -11.20 -4.38 24.40
CA ALA A 99 -10.43 -5.36 23.64
C ALA A 99 -10.72 -6.81 24.08
N ARG A 100 -10.93 -7.04 25.38
CA ARG A 100 -11.36 -8.37 25.91
C ARG A 100 -12.71 -8.80 25.36
N HIS A 101 -13.60 -7.85 25.07
CA HIS A 101 -14.90 -8.09 24.45
C HIS A 101 -14.87 -8.00 22.91
N GLY A 102 -13.68 -8.02 22.32
CA GLY A 102 -13.50 -8.06 20.86
C GLY A 102 -13.56 -6.70 20.17
N LEU A 103 -13.69 -5.59 20.91
CA LEU A 103 -13.75 -4.25 20.32
C LEU A 103 -12.39 -3.53 20.46
N PHE A 104 -11.80 -3.18 19.33
CA PHE A 104 -10.49 -2.50 19.22
C PHE A 104 -10.69 -1.15 18.54
N ILE A 105 -10.16 -0.08 19.17
CA ILE A 105 -10.26 1.28 18.66
C ILE A 105 -8.88 1.89 18.58
N ASP A 106 -8.48 2.29 17.37
CA ASP A 106 -7.19 2.91 17.11
C ASP A 106 -7.39 4.21 16.34
N THR A 107 -6.63 5.24 16.72
CA THR A 107 -6.64 6.52 16.05
C THR A 107 -5.22 6.92 15.69
N TYR A 108 -5.05 7.44 14.49
CA TYR A 108 -3.77 7.96 13.99
C TYR A 108 -3.95 9.37 13.45
N THR A 109 -2.99 10.21 13.75
CA THR A 109 -2.87 11.53 13.14
C THR A 109 -1.51 11.60 12.46
N THR A 110 -1.49 11.93 11.16
CA THR A 110 -0.25 12.12 10.41
C THR A 110 -0.26 13.52 9.81
N SER A 111 0.61 14.38 10.32
CA SER A 111 0.78 15.77 9.86
C SER A 111 2.02 15.84 8.99
N VAL A 112 1.92 16.44 7.82
CA VAL A 112 3.01 16.54 6.85
C VAL A 112 3.16 17.99 6.39
N TYR A 113 4.36 18.54 6.55
CA TYR A 113 4.81 19.71 5.82
C TYR A 113 5.59 19.24 4.61
N GLN A 114 5.16 19.63 3.41
CA GLN A 114 5.84 19.37 2.14
C GLN A 114 6.30 20.69 1.53
N ASN A 115 7.51 20.73 1.00
CA ASN A 115 8.05 21.89 0.31
C ASN A 115 8.79 21.48 -0.97
N ILE A 116 8.48 22.15 -2.07
CA ILE A 116 9.22 22.02 -3.32
C ILE A 116 10.43 22.97 -3.27
N LEU A 117 11.61 22.39 -3.13
CA LEU A 117 12.87 23.14 -2.99
C LEU A 117 13.34 23.70 -4.32
N SER A 118 13.22 22.90 -5.40
CA SER A 118 13.58 23.30 -6.75
C SER A 118 12.79 22.54 -7.81
N GLY A 119 12.68 23.07 -9.01
CA GLY A 119 11.90 22.47 -10.09
C GLY A 119 10.40 22.41 -9.79
N GLY A 120 9.74 21.34 -10.28
CA GLY A 120 8.30 21.14 -10.10
C GLY A 120 7.43 22.14 -10.87
N LEU A 121 6.13 22.16 -10.58
CA LEU A 121 5.18 23.15 -11.13
C LEU A 121 5.25 24.47 -10.39
N ASP A 122 5.42 24.44 -9.07
CA ASP A 122 5.51 25.63 -8.23
C ASP A 122 6.37 25.34 -7.01
N LYS A 123 7.07 26.37 -6.54
CA LYS A 123 7.88 26.34 -5.31
C LYS A 123 7.00 26.76 -4.12
N ALA A 124 6.19 25.85 -3.64
CA ALA A 124 5.28 26.11 -2.54
C ALA A 124 5.53 25.16 -1.37
N GLY A 125 5.40 25.68 -0.15
CA GLY A 125 5.32 24.89 1.07
C GLY A 125 3.86 24.71 1.46
N THR A 126 3.46 23.48 1.79
CA THR A 126 2.08 23.15 2.14
C THR A 126 2.04 22.27 3.39
N PHE A 127 0.93 22.34 4.12
CA PHE A 127 0.70 21.54 5.30
C PHE A 127 -0.59 20.74 5.14
N VAL A 128 -0.49 19.42 5.37
CA VAL A 128 -1.62 18.50 5.33
C VAL A 128 -1.63 17.64 6.58
N GLN A 129 -2.80 17.37 7.11
CA GLN A 129 -3.01 16.46 8.22
C GLN A 129 -4.02 15.39 7.83
N ASN A 130 -3.64 14.12 7.99
CA ASN A 130 -4.54 12.98 7.91
C ASN A 130 -4.95 12.56 9.32
N VAL A 131 -6.24 12.35 9.52
CA VAL A 131 -6.81 11.76 10.72
C VAL A 131 -7.48 10.45 10.32
N GLN A 132 -7.17 9.38 11.02
CA GLN A 132 -7.74 8.05 10.79
C GLN A 132 -8.25 7.49 12.11
N ILE A 133 -9.51 7.03 12.12
CA ILE A 133 -10.13 6.34 13.24
C ILE A 133 -10.54 4.96 12.74
N SER A 134 -10.02 3.92 13.37
CA SER A 134 -10.29 2.53 13.00
C SER A 134 -10.93 1.78 14.13
N ILE A 135 -11.94 1.00 13.82
CA ILE A 135 -12.68 0.16 14.74
C ILE A 135 -12.67 -1.27 14.18
N ASN A 136 -12.21 -2.21 15.00
CA ASN A 136 -12.23 -3.63 14.68
C ASN A 136 -13.11 -4.35 15.72
N TYR A 137 -13.96 -5.27 15.27
CA TYR A 137 -14.82 -6.04 16.14
C TYR A 137 -14.71 -7.54 15.83
N ASP A 138 -14.06 -8.26 16.73
CA ASP A 138 -13.85 -9.72 16.63
C ASP A 138 -14.99 -10.46 17.30
N THR A 139 -15.81 -11.12 16.48
CA THR A 139 -17.00 -11.83 16.93
C THR A 139 -16.70 -13.05 17.80
N GLY A 140 -15.56 -13.71 17.58
CA GLY A 140 -15.11 -14.83 18.39
C GLY A 140 -14.76 -14.41 19.81
N ARG A 141 -14.00 -13.30 19.96
CA ARG A 141 -13.70 -12.73 21.28
C ARG A 141 -14.93 -12.17 21.97
N ALA A 142 -15.86 -11.61 21.22
CA ALA A 142 -17.13 -11.12 21.75
C ALA A 142 -18.07 -12.23 22.20
N GLY A 143 -17.73 -13.50 21.98
CA GLY A 143 -18.58 -14.63 22.33
C GLY A 143 -19.81 -14.83 21.41
N LEU A 144 -19.86 -14.12 20.27
CA LEU A 144 -20.98 -14.20 19.32
C LEU A 144 -20.84 -15.45 18.45
N TRP A 145 -20.22 -15.33 17.27
CA TRP A 145 -19.95 -16.47 16.40
C TRP A 145 -18.48 -16.55 16.05
N SER A 146 -18.04 -17.72 15.60
CA SER A 146 -16.64 -18.02 15.34
C SER A 146 -16.15 -17.39 14.04
N GLY A 147 -14.98 -16.74 14.06
CA GLY A 147 -14.21 -16.36 12.89
C GLY A 147 -14.73 -15.16 12.10
N GLY A 148 -15.57 -14.31 12.70
CA GLY A 148 -15.97 -13.03 12.10
C GLY A 148 -15.09 -11.88 12.59
N LEU A 149 -14.77 -10.94 11.70
CA LEU A 149 -14.12 -9.66 12.02
C LEU A 149 -14.78 -8.57 11.20
N PHE A 150 -15.42 -7.62 11.87
CA PHE A 150 -15.84 -6.37 11.25
C PHE A 150 -14.73 -5.34 11.37
N HIS A 151 -14.42 -4.69 10.26
CA HIS A 151 -13.51 -3.56 10.21
C HIS A 151 -14.26 -2.33 9.72
N PHE A 152 -13.96 -1.20 10.35
CA PHE A 152 -14.44 0.12 9.95
C PHE A 152 -13.31 1.13 10.11
N THR A 153 -13.07 1.96 9.10
CA THR A 153 -12.16 3.10 9.17
C THR A 153 -12.84 4.35 8.63
N ALA A 154 -12.88 5.38 9.44
CA ALA A 154 -13.15 6.74 8.99
C ALA A 154 -11.84 7.50 8.83
N GLN A 155 -11.70 8.24 7.73
CA GLN A 155 -10.51 9.04 7.45
C GLN A 155 -10.88 10.39 6.90
N GLY A 156 -10.10 11.40 7.30
CA GLY A 156 -10.20 12.76 6.81
C GLY A 156 -8.83 13.35 6.52
N ARG A 157 -8.81 14.32 5.62
CA ARG A 157 -7.64 15.07 5.25
C ARG A 157 -7.93 16.56 5.39
N PHE A 158 -7.11 17.26 6.16
CA PHE A 158 -7.27 18.65 6.54
C PHE A 158 -6.02 19.44 6.13
N GLY A 159 -6.18 20.74 5.88
CA GLY A 159 -5.10 21.61 5.46
C GLY A 159 -5.13 21.92 3.96
N ASP A 160 -4.04 22.46 3.44
CA ASP A 160 -3.92 22.80 2.02
C ASP A 160 -3.63 21.57 1.19
N SER A 161 -4.68 20.99 0.65
CA SER A 161 -4.62 19.71 -0.06
C SER A 161 -4.50 19.86 -1.58
N THR A 162 -4.85 21.00 -2.14
CA THR A 162 -4.88 21.19 -3.61
C THR A 162 -3.50 21.44 -4.18
N ALA A 163 -2.65 22.15 -3.46
CA ALA A 163 -1.31 22.50 -3.92
C ALA A 163 -0.31 21.33 -3.83
N THR A 164 -0.44 20.46 -2.82
CA THR A 164 0.59 19.46 -2.51
C THR A 164 0.67 18.30 -3.49
N THR A 165 -0.47 17.84 -4.01
CA THR A 165 -0.49 16.67 -4.90
C THR A 165 0.13 16.99 -6.25
N PHE A 166 0.01 18.26 -6.70
CA PHE A 166 0.37 18.66 -8.05
C PHE A 166 1.61 19.54 -8.16
N THR A 167 2.06 20.16 -7.06
CA THR A 167 3.18 21.12 -7.11
C THR A 167 4.51 20.51 -7.53
N ALA A 168 4.75 19.25 -7.21
CA ALA A 168 5.92 18.54 -7.71
C ALA A 168 5.84 18.18 -9.22
N GLY A 169 4.62 18.15 -9.76
CA GLY A 169 4.38 17.90 -11.18
C GLY A 169 4.63 16.47 -11.64
N THR A 170 4.46 15.51 -10.75
CA THR A 170 4.61 14.07 -11.02
C THR A 170 3.27 13.40 -11.29
N LEU A 171 3.28 12.18 -11.81
CA LEU A 171 2.06 11.38 -12.01
C LEU A 171 1.50 10.84 -10.70
N GLN A 172 2.36 10.56 -9.72
CA GLN A 172 1.98 10.01 -8.43
C GLN A 172 2.36 10.97 -7.29
N PRO A 173 1.61 11.04 -6.20
CA PRO A 173 1.89 11.97 -5.10
C PRO A 173 3.20 11.62 -4.39
N GLN A 174 3.89 12.64 -3.88
CA GLN A 174 5.10 12.51 -3.10
C GLN A 174 4.84 12.08 -1.66
N TYR A 175 3.58 12.13 -1.27
CA TYR A 175 3.08 11.61 0.01
C TYR A 175 1.81 10.80 -0.22
N THR A 176 1.88 9.49 0.00
CA THR A 176 0.75 8.56 -0.22
C THR A 176 -0.49 8.95 0.56
N GLY A 177 -0.35 9.48 1.76
CA GLY A 177 -1.47 9.94 2.58
C GLY A 177 -2.30 11.08 1.97
N LEU A 178 -1.90 11.66 0.82
CA LEU A 178 -2.74 12.59 0.06
C LEU A 178 -3.88 11.88 -0.68
N VAL A 179 -3.72 10.62 -1.00
CA VAL A 179 -4.69 9.84 -1.78
C VAL A 179 -5.23 8.65 -1.02
N GLU A 180 -4.56 8.19 0.02
CA GLU A 180 -4.89 6.97 0.72
C GLU A 180 -5.35 7.20 2.18
N PRO A 181 -6.20 6.28 2.66
CA PRO A 181 -7.16 5.45 1.96
C PRO A 181 -8.43 6.20 1.60
N GLY A 182 -8.33 7.08 0.60
CA GLY A 182 -9.50 7.67 -0.02
C GLY A 182 -10.10 8.87 0.68
N ALA A 183 -9.31 9.63 1.44
CA ALA A 183 -9.75 10.93 1.93
C ALA A 183 -9.96 11.88 0.74
N THR A 184 -11.08 12.56 0.72
CA THR A 184 -11.35 13.62 -0.26
C THR A 184 -10.64 14.91 0.13
N LEU A 185 -10.59 15.88 -0.79
CA LEU A 185 -9.90 17.16 -0.60
C LEU A 185 -10.73 18.20 0.16
N ASP A 186 -11.90 17.84 0.65
CA ASP A 186 -12.91 18.76 1.19
C ASP A 186 -12.88 18.90 2.71
N SER A 187 -11.84 18.37 3.36
CA SER A 187 -11.65 18.44 4.82
C SER A 187 -12.74 17.74 5.65
N ASN A 188 -13.49 16.82 5.06
CA ASN A 188 -14.46 16.00 5.76
C ASN A 188 -13.89 14.64 6.20
N MET A 189 -14.57 14.01 7.16
CA MET A 189 -14.31 12.62 7.54
C MET A 189 -15.25 11.70 6.76
N TYR A 190 -14.71 10.67 6.10
CA TYR A 190 -15.46 9.69 5.34
C TYR A 190 -15.23 8.28 5.86
N PRO A 191 -16.24 7.39 5.81
CA PRO A 191 -16.06 5.96 6.00
C PRO A 191 -15.28 5.40 4.80
N SER A 192 -13.95 5.40 4.91
CA SER A 192 -13.06 4.97 3.83
C SER A 192 -13.05 3.46 3.67
N GLU A 193 -13.13 2.71 4.77
CA GLU A 193 -13.15 1.25 4.76
C GLU A 193 -14.25 0.73 5.67
N TYR A 194 -14.95 -0.29 5.21
CA TYR A 194 -15.91 -1.06 6.01
C TYR A 194 -16.10 -2.43 5.38
N PHE A 195 -15.66 -3.46 6.05
CA PHE A 195 -15.75 -4.81 5.54
C PHE A 195 -15.91 -5.85 6.64
N LEU A 196 -16.46 -6.99 6.25
CA LEU A 196 -16.49 -8.22 7.04
C LEU A 196 -15.45 -9.18 6.47
N THR A 197 -14.57 -9.68 7.34
CA THR A 197 -13.81 -10.89 7.08
C THR A 197 -14.44 -12.04 7.85
N GLN A 198 -14.75 -13.15 7.17
CA GLN A 198 -15.30 -14.36 7.78
C GLN A 198 -14.41 -15.56 7.48
N ALA A 199 -13.91 -16.20 8.52
CA ALA A 199 -13.26 -17.49 8.41
C ALA A 199 -14.32 -18.55 8.09
N LEU A 200 -14.16 -19.25 6.98
CA LEU A 200 -14.95 -20.44 6.63
C LEU A 200 -14.31 -21.69 7.23
N THR A 201 -12.98 -21.70 7.26
CA THR A 201 -12.15 -22.71 7.92
C THR A 201 -10.92 -21.99 8.53
N LYS A 202 -10.04 -22.71 9.23
CA LYS A 202 -8.76 -22.15 9.71
C LYS A 202 -7.82 -21.71 8.57
N LYS A 203 -8.11 -22.07 7.31
CA LYS A 203 -7.27 -21.82 6.13
C LYS A 203 -7.96 -21.02 5.03
N THR A 204 -9.26 -20.79 5.14
CA THR A 204 -10.06 -20.15 4.09
C THR A 204 -10.89 -19.03 4.68
N PHE A 205 -10.79 -17.85 4.07
CA PHE A 205 -11.51 -16.66 4.51
C PHE A 205 -12.19 -16.00 3.31
N VAL A 206 -13.29 -15.32 3.59
CA VAL A 206 -13.93 -14.41 2.63
C VAL A 206 -13.92 -13.00 3.20
N ILE A 207 -13.78 -12.01 2.33
CA ILE A 207 -13.76 -10.60 2.67
C ILE A 207 -14.79 -9.91 1.79
N LEU A 208 -15.73 -9.21 2.42
CA LEU A 208 -16.85 -8.55 1.75
C LEU A 208 -16.99 -7.13 2.26
N GLY A 209 -16.96 -6.15 1.39
CA GLY A 209 -17.15 -4.74 1.72
C GLY A 209 -16.20 -3.81 1.01
N LYS A 210 -16.01 -2.61 1.55
CA LYS A 210 -15.11 -1.60 1.00
C LYS A 210 -13.76 -1.73 1.67
N ILE A 211 -12.74 -2.02 0.88
CA ILE A 211 -11.37 -2.27 1.31
C ILE A 211 -10.41 -1.25 0.68
N SER A 212 -9.27 -1.00 1.29
CA SER A 212 -8.21 -0.23 0.66
C SER A 212 -7.39 -1.08 -0.33
N ASP A 213 -6.71 -0.42 -1.27
CA ASP A 213 -5.87 -1.04 -2.29
C ASP A 213 -4.59 -1.69 -1.73
N VAL A 214 -4.25 -1.41 -0.48
CA VAL A 214 -3.11 -2.02 0.24
C VAL A 214 -3.24 -3.53 0.40
N PHE A 215 -4.36 -4.07 -0.02
CA PHE A 215 -4.78 -5.41 0.29
C PHE A 215 -3.95 -6.42 -0.43
N PHE A 216 -2.88 -6.87 -0.31
CA PHE A 216 -2.10 -7.99 -0.80
C PHE A 216 -0.87 -7.67 -1.67
N PRO A 217 -0.96 -6.98 -2.83
CA PRO A 217 0.19 -6.99 -3.75
C PRO A 217 1.35 -6.13 -3.26
N ASP A 218 1.07 -5.10 -2.48
CA ASP A 218 2.08 -4.14 -2.00
C ASP A 218 2.63 -4.46 -0.62
N GLN A 219 2.18 -5.56 -0.01
CA GLN A 219 2.68 -6.04 1.28
C GLN A 219 4.15 -6.40 1.22
N THR A 220 4.96 -5.86 2.13
CA THR A 220 6.38 -6.19 2.28
C THR A 220 6.67 -6.72 3.68
N LEU A 221 7.78 -7.45 3.83
CA LEU A 221 8.26 -7.89 5.14
C LEU A 221 8.64 -6.73 6.09
N PHE A 222 8.77 -5.50 5.56
CA PHE A 222 9.18 -4.33 6.33
C PHE A 222 8.00 -3.44 6.74
N GLY A 223 6.78 -3.79 6.32
CA GLY A 223 5.59 -2.95 6.41
C GLY A 223 5.65 -1.80 5.40
N SER A 224 4.88 -1.91 4.31
CA SER A 224 4.65 -0.79 3.40
C SER A 224 3.68 0.17 4.03
N ASN A 225 4.17 1.33 4.48
CA ASN A 225 3.34 2.22 5.27
C ASN A 225 3.89 3.63 5.25
N TYR A 226 3.20 4.50 4.55
CA TYR A 226 3.52 5.92 4.47
C TYR A 226 3.58 6.65 5.82
N LYS A 227 3.10 6.07 6.91
CA LYS A 227 3.16 6.65 8.25
C LYS A 227 4.54 6.48 8.90
N TYR A 228 5.26 5.41 8.58
CA TYR A 228 6.50 4.98 9.25
C TYR A 228 7.65 4.66 8.32
N SER A 229 7.43 4.74 6.98
CA SER A 229 8.38 4.35 5.95
C SER A 229 8.48 5.44 4.88
N PHE A 230 8.74 5.07 3.64
CA PHE A 230 8.76 5.97 2.49
C PHE A 230 7.44 6.73 2.37
N ALA A 231 7.53 8.01 2.03
CA ALA A 231 6.37 8.87 1.81
C ALA A 231 5.84 8.78 0.38
N ASN A 232 6.74 8.68 -0.60
CA ASN A 232 6.40 8.68 -2.01
C ASN A 232 5.58 7.44 -2.39
N PHE A 233 4.51 7.67 -3.13
CA PHE A 233 3.57 6.65 -3.56
C PHE A 233 4.25 5.48 -4.29
N ASN A 234 5.25 5.75 -5.13
CA ASN A 234 5.96 4.71 -5.89
C ASN A 234 6.70 3.70 -5.01
N PHE A 235 7.02 4.03 -3.76
CA PHE A 235 7.65 3.12 -2.80
C PHE A 235 6.65 2.46 -1.87
N ASP A 236 5.55 3.13 -1.57
CA ASP A 236 4.50 2.60 -0.72
C ASP A 236 3.56 1.66 -1.50
N LYS A 237 3.15 2.06 -2.70
CA LYS A 237 2.25 1.34 -3.60
C LYS A 237 2.86 1.09 -4.97
N ASN A 238 2.23 0.21 -5.74
CA ASN A 238 2.53 0.10 -7.17
C ASN A 238 1.66 1.08 -7.96
N PRO A 239 2.26 2.03 -8.72
CA PRO A 239 1.49 3.04 -9.45
C PRO A 239 0.55 2.47 -10.53
N LEU A 240 0.74 1.23 -10.97
CA LEU A 240 -0.17 0.59 -11.91
C LEU A 240 -1.55 0.32 -11.30
N THR A 241 -1.63 0.11 -9.99
CA THR A 241 -2.91 -0.21 -9.32
C THR A 241 -3.88 0.94 -9.36
N THR A 242 -3.42 2.19 -9.21
CA THR A 242 -4.29 3.38 -9.17
C THR A 242 -5.04 3.65 -10.47
N HIS A 243 -4.52 3.19 -11.60
CA HIS A 243 -5.20 3.32 -12.89
C HIS A 243 -6.33 2.30 -13.09
N PHE A 244 -6.49 1.33 -12.19
CA PHE A 244 -7.49 0.26 -12.32
C PHE A 244 -8.62 0.39 -11.31
N TYR A 245 -8.32 0.81 -10.11
CA TYR A 245 -9.29 1.10 -9.05
C TYR A 245 -8.76 2.24 -8.19
N GLY A 246 -9.67 2.94 -7.53
CA GLY A 246 -9.30 4.00 -6.58
C GLY A 246 -8.60 3.42 -5.35
N PRO A 247 -8.10 4.29 -4.44
CA PRO A 247 -7.42 3.86 -3.22
C PRO A 247 -8.31 3.00 -2.30
N VAL A 248 -9.60 3.00 -2.53
CA VAL A 248 -10.58 2.11 -1.88
C VAL A 248 -11.57 1.57 -2.90
N ALA A 249 -11.97 0.31 -2.75
CA ALA A 249 -12.91 -0.34 -3.63
C ALA A 249 -13.87 -1.25 -2.87
N LEU A 250 -15.13 -1.33 -3.32
CA LEU A 250 -16.00 -2.43 -2.95
C LEU A 250 -15.42 -3.72 -3.51
N ALA A 251 -15.38 -4.76 -2.70
CA ALA A 251 -14.76 -6.02 -3.04
C ALA A 251 -15.50 -7.22 -2.48
N ALA A 252 -15.38 -8.33 -3.19
CA ALA A 252 -15.67 -9.66 -2.69
C ALA A 252 -14.47 -10.54 -3.01
N LEU A 253 -13.69 -10.88 -1.98
CA LEU A 253 -12.45 -11.64 -2.10
C LEU A 253 -12.53 -12.95 -1.33
N GLY A 254 -11.94 -14.01 -1.89
CA GLY A 254 -11.63 -15.25 -1.21
C GLY A 254 -10.15 -15.37 -0.96
N THR A 255 -9.76 -15.92 0.18
CA THR A 255 -8.37 -16.23 0.51
C THR A 255 -8.25 -17.68 0.96
N TRP A 256 -7.15 -18.33 0.58
CA TRP A 256 -6.84 -19.69 0.98
C TRP A 256 -5.36 -19.84 1.30
N ALA A 257 -5.06 -20.31 2.50
CA ALA A 257 -3.71 -20.60 2.98
C ALA A 257 -3.50 -22.14 3.03
N PRO A 258 -3.18 -22.81 1.90
CA PRO A 258 -2.98 -24.25 1.86
C PRO A 258 -1.84 -24.70 2.80
N THR A 259 -0.81 -23.87 2.92
CA THR A 259 0.34 -24.08 3.81
C THR A 259 0.62 -22.80 4.62
N HIS A 260 1.50 -22.90 5.61
CA HIS A 260 1.95 -21.72 6.38
C HIS A 260 2.78 -20.72 5.54
N SER A 261 3.33 -21.17 4.42
CA SER A 261 4.18 -20.37 3.54
C SER A 261 3.46 -19.79 2.34
N LEU A 262 2.23 -20.22 2.04
CA LEU A 262 1.51 -19.81 0.84
C LEU A 262 0.12 -19.31 1.19
N LEU A 263 -0.17 -18.09 0.81
CA LEU A 263 -1.51 -17.51 0.78
C LEU A 263 -1.89 -17.22 -0.67
N LEU A 264 -3.05 -17.70 -1.07
CA LEU A 264 -3.68 -17.37 -2.35
C LEU A 264 -4.87 -16.47 -2.07
N ALA A 265 -5.07 -15.45 -2.88
CA ALA A 265 -6.23 -14.58 -2.78
C ALA A 265 -6.72 -14.17 -4.17
N GLY A 266 -8.03 -13.97 -4.29
CA GLY A 266 -8.63 -13.50 -5.53
C GLY A 266 -10.11 -13.20 -5.37
N GLY A 267 -10.64 -12.49 -6.36
CA GLY A 267 -12.04 -12.11 -6.40
C GLY A 267 -12.31 -10.93 -7.31
N VAL A 268 -13.34 -10.18 -6.97
CA VAL A 268 -13.82 -9.05 -7.75
C VAL A 268 -13.74 -7.75 -6.94
N LEU A 269 -13.37 -6.66 -7.65
CA LEU A 269 -13.36 -5.31 -7.09
C LEU A 269 -14.17 -4.40 -8.01
N ASP A 270 -14.80 -3.38 -7.44
CA ASP A 270 -15.52 -2.36 -8.17
C ASP A 270 -14.59 -1.18 -8.53
N PRO A 271 -14.20 -1.02 -9.80
CA PRO A 271 -13.33 0.08 -10.22
C PRO A 271 -14.03 1.45 -10.24
N ASN A 272 -15.31 1.52 -9.89
CA ASN A 272 -16.07 2.77 -9.83
C ASN A 272 -16.20 3.31 -8.40
N SER A 273 -15.71 2.58 -7.40
CA SER A 273 -15.72 3.02 -6.01
C SER A 273 -14.85 4.27 -5.82
N THR A 274 -15.34 5.19 -5.00
CA THR A 274 -14.62 6.39 -4.56
C THR A 274 -14.61 6.47 -3.04
N ALA A 275 -13.78 7.34 -2.47
CA ALA A 275 -13.68 7.50 -1.02
C ALA A 275 -15.02 7.83 -0.36
N ASP A 276 -15.74 8.76 -0.96
CA ASP A 276 -16.97 9.40 -0.46
C ASP A 276 -18.25 8.66 -0.83
N THR A 277 -18.18 7.66 -1.72
CA THR A 277 -19.38 6.91 -2.13
C THR A 277 -19.45 5.53 -1.52
N ALA A 278 -20.60 5.21 -0.95
CA ALA A 278 -20.92 3.90 -0.41
C ALA A 278 -21.47 2.93 -1.46
N GLY A 279 -21.13 3.12 -2.76
CA GLY A 279 -21.52 2.19 -3.80
C GLY A 279 -22.46 2.74 -4.87
N LYS A 280 -22.31 3.99 -5.28
CA LYS A 280 -22.97 4.51 -6.47
C LYS A 280 -22.46 3.78 -7.72
N ASN A 281 -23.37 3.25 -8.54
CA ASN A 281 -23.06 2.46 -9.74
C ASN A 281 -22.21 1.19 -9.44
N MET A 282 -22.48 0.52 -8.33
CA MET A 282 -21.75 -0.68 -7.91
C MET A 282 -21.67 -1.71 -9.02
N PHE A 283 -20.45 -2.20 -9.27
CA PHE A 283 -20.14 -3.27 -10.20
C PHE A 283 -20.68 -3.08 -11.62
N ARG A 284 -20.93 -1.82 -12.07
CA ARG A 284 -21.18 -1.51 -13.47
C ARG A 284 -20.02 -1.99 -14.36
N HIS A 285 -18.82 -1.90 -13.83
CA HIS A 285 -17.61 -2.51 -14.34
C HIS A 285 -16.99 -3.34 -13.24
N VAL A 286 -16.13 -4.26 -13.58
CA VAL A 286 -15.47 -5.14 -12.61
C VAL A 286 -13.98 -5.24 -12.88
N ASN A 287 -13.21 -5.35 -11.81
CA ASN A 287 -11.86 -5.86 -11.83
C ASN A 287 -11.87 -7.31 -11.33
N ILE A 288 -11.18 -8.19 -12.04
CA ILE A 288 -10.86 -9.54 -11.57
C ILE A 288 -9.43 -9.52 -11.08
N TYR A 289 -9.25 -9.84 -9.83
CA TYR A 289 -7.96 -9.78 -9.13
C TYR A 289 -7.55 -11.17 -8.65
N ALA A 290 -6.26 -11.49 -8.78
CA ALA A 290 -5.65 -12.68 -8.22
C ALA A 290 -4.22 -12.40 -7.76
N THR A 291 -3.84 -12.96 -6.62
CA THR A 291 -2.49 -12.86 -6.06
C THR A 291 -2.10 -14.12 -5.30
N ALA A 292 -0.79 -14.32 -5.18
CA ALA A 292 -0.20 -15.29 -4.26
C ALA A 292 0.83 -14.57 -3.39
N ILE A 293 0.91 -14.90 -2.10
CA ILE A 293 1.98 -14.48 -1.22
C ILE A 293 2.71 -15.73 -0.75
N TYR A 294 3.97 -15.83 -1.14
CA TYR A 294 4.83 -16.93 -0.72
C TYR A 294 5.92 -16.40 0.21
N THR A 295 5.94 -16.90 1.44
CA THR A 295 6.93 -16.57 2.47
C THR A 295 7.86 -17.75 2.68
N SER A 296 9.16 -17.50 2.70
CA SER A 296 10.21 -18.49 2.85
C SER A 296 11.37 -17.93 3.68
N ALA A 297 12.42 -18.72 3.82
CA ALA A 297 13.69 -18.25 4.38
C ALA A 297 14.83 -18.54 3.39
N ILE A 298 15.63 -17.52 3.09
CA ILE A 298 16.85 -17.64 2.29
C ILE A 298 18.04 -17.41 3.24
N HIS A 299 18.92 -18.38 3.34
CA HIS A 299 20.03 -18.37 4.32
C HIS A 299 19.55 -18.06 5.75
N GLY A 300 18.45 -18.67 6.16
CA GLY A 300 17.86 -18.50 7.50
C GLY A 300 17.20 -17.13 7.74
N LYS A 301 17.05 -16.28 6.71
CA LYS A 301 16.44 -14.97 6.84
C LYS A 301 15.11 -14.88 6.06
N PRO A 302 14.08 -14.24 6.63
CA PRO A 302 12.77 -14.14 5.99
C PRO A 302 12.84 -13.55 4.57
N SER A 303 12.10 -14.19 3.68
CA SER A 303 11.90 -13.80 2.29
C SER A 303 10.44 -13.90 1.93
N GLN A 304 9.96 -13.02 1.07
CA GLN A 304 8.58 -13.04 0.56
C GLN A 304 8.57 -12.68 -0.92
N VAL A 305 7.71 -13.34 -1.68
CA VAL A 305 7.39 -12.95 -3.06
C VAL A 305 5.88 -12.95 -3.26
N SER A 306 5.39 -11.91 -3.95
CA SER A 306 3.96 -11.70 -4.16
C SER A 306 3.68 -11.30 -5.61
N PRO A 307 3.46 -12.25 -6.53
CA PRO A 307 2.89 -11.96 -7.85
C PRO A 307 1.42 -11.64 -7.74
N ALA A 308 0.95 -10.66 -8.54
CA ALA A 308 -0.47 -10.36 -8.68
C ALA A 308 -0.84 -10.01 -10.12
N PHE A 309 -2.08 -10.26 -10.46
CA PHE A 309 -2.69 -9.95 -11.75
C PHE A 309 -4.05 -9.31 -11.52
N ASN A 310 -4.36 -8.30 -12.31
CA ASN A 310 -5.68 -7.67 -12.35
C ASN A 310 -6.11 -7.43 -13.79
N TRP A 311 -7.34 -7.79 -14.09
CA TRP A 311 -8.03 -7.50 -15.34
C TRP A 311 -9.24 -6.61 -15.04
N SER A 312 -9.53 -5.66 -15.93
CA SER A 312 -10.64 -4.72 -15.80
C SER A 312 -11.42 -4.59 -17.11
N ASN A 313 -12.74 -4.48 -17.00
CA ASN A 313 -13.59 -4.07 -18.11
C ASN A 313 -14.05 -2.59 -18.00
N LYS A 314 -13.44 -1.79 -17.10
CA LYS A 314 -13.65 -0.35 -17.08
C LYS A 314 -12.99 0.28 -18.29
N PRO A 315 -13.74 1.03 -19.13
CA PRO A 315 -13.18 1.67 -20.30
C PRO A 315 -12.04 2.62 -19.94
N LYS A 316 -10.96 2.56 -20.73
CA LYS A 316 -9.79 3.44 -20.63
C LYS A 316 -9.53 4.11 -21.97
N ILE A 317 -8.97 5.29 -21.96
CA ILE A 317 -8.62 6.01 -23.20
C ILE A 317 -7.70 5.11 -24.04
N ASP A 318 -8.00 5.01 -25.34
CA ASP A 318 -7.15 4.31 -26.29
C ASP A 318 -5.94 5.16 -26.64
N ASN A 319 -4.81 4.91 -25.98
CA ASN A 319 -3.60 5.69 -26.18
C ASN A 319 -3.00 5.56 -27.60
N GLU A 320 -3.39 4.57 -28.39
CA GLU A 320 -2.92 4.46 -29.80
C GLU A 320 -3.69 5.41 -30.72
N ASN A 321 -4.95 5.65 -30.43
CA ASN A 321 -5.82 6.55 -31.17
C ASN A 321 -6.82 7.24 -30.22
N PRO A 322 -6.36 8.16 -29.36
CA PRO A 322 -7.14 8.62 -28.21
C PRO A 322 -8.34 9.48 -28.59
N PHE A 323 -8.25 10.25 -29.68
CA PHE A 323 -9.28 11.21 -30.06
C PHE A 323 -9.65 11.09 -31.53
N GLN A 324 -10.95 11.22 -31.84
CA GLN A 324 -11.45 11.24 -33.21
C GLN A 324 -11.09 12.57 -33.92
N SER A 325 -11.14 13.67 -33.17
CA SER A 325 -10.74 15.00 -33.62
C SER A 325 -10.41 15.88 -32.42
N VAL A 326 -9.42 16.74 -32.57
CA VAL A 326 -9.04 17.74 -31.54
C VAL A 326 -8.81 19.07 -32.24
N THR A 327 -9.54 20.10 -31.86
CA THR A 327 -9.26 21.46 -32.29
C THR A 327 -8.11 22.06 -31.48
N PRO A 328 -7.38 23.07 -31.98
CA PRO A 328 -6.32 23.74 -31.24
C PRO A 328 -6.75 24.23 -29.83
N ALA A 329 -7.99 24.70 -29.71
CA ALA A 329 -8.54 25.15 -28.43
C ALA A 329 -8.79 24.00 -27.42
N GLN A 330 -8.98 22.77 -27.90
CA GLN A 330 -9.19 21.58 -27.08
C GLN A 330 -7.87 20.86 -26.70
N ALA A 331 -6.76 21.19 -27.36
CA ALA A 331 -5.49 20.47 -27.16
C ALA A 331 -5.01 20.46 -25.70
N PRO A 332 -5.08 21.54 -24.91
CA PRO A 332 -4.71 21.49 -23.49
C PRO A 332 -5.55 20.51 -22.69
N LEU A 333 -6.88 20.46 -22.92
CA LEU A 333 -7.79 19.53 -22.25
C LEU A 333 -7.53 18.08 -22.68
N ALA A 334 -7.25 17.85 -23.96
CA ALA A 334 -6.88 16.54 -24.48
C ALA A 334 -5.58 16.02 -23.83
N ILE A 335 -4.57 16.87 -23.72
CA ILE A 335 -3.30 16.53 -23.03
C ILE A 335 -3.56 16.20 -21.55
N ALA A 336 -4.34 17.05 -20.85
CA ALA A 336 -4.69 16.80 -19.45
C ALA A 336 -5.43 15.47 -19.25
N SER A 337 -6.32 15.11 -20.21
CA SER A 337 -7.04 13.83 -20.17
C SER A 337 -6.12 12.63 -20.38
N LEU A 338 -5.14 12.75 -21.29
CA LEU A 338 -4.13 11.69 -21.51
C LEU A 338 -3.27 11.45 -20.27
N LEU A 339 -3.03 12.48 -19.47
CA LEU A 339 -2.28 12.41 -18.22
C LEU A 339 -3.16 12.04 -16.99
N ASP A 340 -4.43 11.71 -17.22
CA ASP A 340 -5.42 11.39 -16.17
C ASP A 340 -5.65 12.53 -15.14
N LEU A 341 -5.42 13.77 -15.59
CA LEU A 341 -5.59 14.97 -14.76
C LEU A 341 -6.99 15.57 -14.86
N SER A 342 -7.73 15.21 -15.89
CA SER A 342 -9.10 15.67 -16.11
C SER A 342 -9.89 14.71 -17.01
N ALA A 343 -11.22 14.76 -16.92
CA ALA A 343 -12.07 14.09 -17.89
C ALA A 343 -11.99 14.79 -19.27
N PRO A 344 -12.09 14.05 -20.39
CA PRO A 344 -12.01 14.62 -21.75
C PRO A 344 -13.31 15.28 -22.19
N LEU A 345 -13.84 16.21 -21.40
CA LEU A 345 -15.11 16.88 -21.65
C LEU A 345 -15.11 17.67 -22.97
N GLY A 346 -16.02 17.33 -23.84
CA GLY A 346 -16.15 18.01 -25.15
C GLY A 346 -15.09 17.60 -26.19
N VAL A 347 -14.24 16.61 -25.89
CA VAL A 347 -13.29 16.03 -26.85
C VAL A 347 -13.80 14.63 -27.25
N PRO A 348 -14.11 14.37 -28.53
CA PRO A 348 -14.53 13.05 -28.99
C PRO A 348 -13.42 12.01 -28.77
N THR A 349 -13.62 11.10 -27.81
CA THR A 349 -12.58 10.20 -27.27
C THR A 349 -12.87 8.74 -27.60
N ASN A 350 -11.85 8.01 -28.00
CA ASN A 350 -11.90 6.57 -28.20
C ASN A 350 -11.47 5.82 -26.93
N TYR A 351 -12.08 4.66 -26.71
CA TYR A 351 -11.84 3.88 -25.50
C TYR A 351 -11.56 2.41 -25.83
N LYS A 352 -10.60 1.82 -25.13
CA LYS A 352 -10.44 0.37 -24.99
C LYS A 352 -11.44 -0.12 -23.93
N SER A 353 -12.14 -1.21 -24.25
CA SER A 353 -13.15 -1.78 -23.36
C SER A 353 -12.55 -2.59 -22.20
N THR A 354 -11.28 -2.99 -22.28
CA THR A 354 -10.60 -3.80 -21.29
C THR A 354 -9.15 -3.38 -21.13
N SER A 355 -8.59 -3.65 -19.96
CA SER A 355 -7.16 -3.48 -19.68
C SER A 355 -6.72 -4.47 -18.58
N TYR A 356 -5.42 -4.60 -18.37
CA TYR A 356 -4.88 -5.44 -17.30
C TYR A 356 -3.54 -4.91 -16.79
N PHE A 357 -3.11 -5.40 -15.63
CA PHE A 357 -1.72 -5.28 -15.18
C PHE A 357 -1.26 -6.59 -14.53
N ALA A 358 0.04 -6.78 -14.53
CA ALA A 358 0.71 -7.82 -13.76
C ALA A 358 1.85 -7.19 -12.95
N ILE A 359 1.97 -7.57 -11.70
CA ILE A 359 3.02 -7.09 -10.81
C ILE A 359 3.68 -8.24 -10.07
N VAL A 360 4.90 -8.05 -9.64
CA VAL A 360 5.58 -8.92 -8.69
C VAL A 360 6.32 -8.06 -7.67
N ASN A 361 6.17 -8.42 -6.40
CA ASN A 361 6.83 -7.79 -5.28
C ASN A 361 7.68 -8.84 -4.57
N GLY A 362 8.95 -8.53 -4.29
CA GLY A 362 9.88 -9.41 -3.59
C GLY A 362 10.57 -8.69 -2.44
N SER A 363 10.56 -9.27 -1.25
CA SER A 363 11.23 -8.76 -0.04
C SER A 363 12.20 -9.78 0.50
N GLN A 364 13.36 -9.35 0.98
CA GLN A 364 14.38 -10.19 1.59
C GLN A 364 15.09 -9.46 2.71
N TYR A 365 15.17 -10.07 3.90
CA TYR A 365 16.12 -9.63 4.93
C TYR A 365 17.55 -10.06 4.56
N LEU A 366 18.46 -9.08 4.54
CA LEU A 366 19.89 -9.30 4.30
C LEU A 366 20.64 -9.54 5.62
N MET A 367 20.21 -8.85 6.68
CA MET A 367 20.76 -8.93 8.02
C MET A 367 19.65 -8.81 9.05
N LEU A 368 19.74 -9.59 10.12
CA LEU A 368 18.88 -9.49 11.30
C LEU A 368 19.71 -9.21 12.54
N LYS A 369 19.18 -8.38 13.43
CA LYS A 369 19.69 -8.18 14.80
C LYS A 369 18.93 -9.00 15.84
N GLU A 370 17.89 -9.69 15.42
CA GLU A 370 17.10 -10.58 16.27
C GLU A 370 17.82 -11.90 16.51
N ALA A 371 17.65 -12.48 17.68
CA ALA A 371 18.05 -13.84 17.93
C ALA A 371 17.25 -14.80 17.00
N PRO A 372 17.92 -15.74 16.30
CA PRO A 372 17.25 -16.59 15.30
C PRO A 372 15.99 -17.27 15.81
N GLU A 373 15.99 -17.71 17.06
CA GLU A 373 14.88 -18.38 17.73
C GLU A 373 13.65 -17.47 17.94
N SER A 374 13.83 -16.14 18.01
CA SER A 374 12.75 -15.18 18.21
C SER A 374 12.09 -14.74 16.90
N VAL A 375 12.73 -14.95 15.76
CA VAL A 375 12.26 -14.49 14.45
C VAL A 375 10.90 -15.09 14.06
N PRO A 376 10.66 -16.41 14.19
CA PRO A 376 9.37 -17.00 13.85
C PRO A 376 8.23 -16.45 14.70
N ASP A 377 8.45 -16.21 15.99
CA ASP A 377 7.42 -15.69 16.90
C ASP A 377 7.08 -14.24 16.59
N LYS A 378 8.08 -13.41 16.35
CA LYS A 378 7.87 -12.02 15.93
C LYS A 378 7.12 -11.93 14.58
N MET A 379 7.49 -12.74 13.61
CA MET A 379 6.78 -12.79 12.34
C MET A 379 5.33 -13.24 12.49
N ARG A 380 5.08 -14.28 13.28
CA ARG A 380 3.72 -14.76 13.57
C ARG A 380 2.86 -13.71 14.27
N SER A 381 3.45 -12.93 15.14
CA SER A 381 2.75 -11.86 15.87
C SER A 381 2.69 -10.53 15.10
N GLY A 382 3.20 -10.48 13.87
CA GLY A 382 3.24 -9.24 13.08
C GLY A 382 4.18 -8.17 13.65
N GLN A 383 5.08 -8.55 14.57
CA GLN A 383 6.05 -7.61 15.13
C GLN A 383 7.16 -7.32 14.12
N PRO A 384 7.57 -6.04 13.98
CA PRO A 384 8.62 -5.69 13.04
C PRO A 384 9.97 -6.23 13.52
N LEU A 385 10.74 -6.78 12.58
CA LEU A 385 12.10 -7.26 12.84
C LEU A 385 13.10 -6.11 12.71
N ARG A 386 14.16 -6.16 13.53
CA ARG A 386 15.30 -5.25 13.44
C ARG A 386 16.32 -5.83 12.46
N GLY A 387 16.85 -5.01 11.57
CA GLY A 387 17.83 -5.45 10.59
C GLY A 387 17.87 -4.61 9.33
N VAL A 388 18.42 -5.20 8.28
CA VAL A 388 18.53 -4.63 6.95
C VAL A 388 17.81 -5.54 5.95
N GLY A 389 17.03 -4.96 5.06
CA GLY A 389 16.38 -5.70 4.01
C GLY A 389 16.23 -4.92 2.72
N VAL A 390 15.93 -5.64 1.67
CA VAL A 390 15.66 -5.10 0.34
C VAL A 390 14.27 -5.50 -0.10
N ASN A 391 13.61 -4.59 -0.83
CA ASN A 391 12.38 -4.89 -1.56
C ASN A 391 12.55 -4.45 -3.01
N VAL A 392 12.03 -5.26 -3.93
CA VAL A 392 11.98 -4.95 -5.36
C VAL A 392 10.57 -5.18 -5.84
N ARG A 393 10.01 -4.21 -6.56
CA ARG A 393 8.71 -4.33 -7.24
C ARG A 393 8.91 -4.14 -8.73
N LEU A 394 8.23 -4.96 -9.51
CA LEU A 394 8.17 -4.86 -10.97
C LEU A 394 6.72 -4.90 -11.40
N GLY A 395 6.40 -4.12 -12.43
CA GLY A 395 5.05 -4.07 -12.96
C GLY A 395 5.01 -3.92 -14.46
N TYR A 396 3.95 -4.42 -15.07
CA TYR A 396 3.65 -4.29 -16.50
C TYR A 396 2.17 -4.05 -16.73
N ALA A 397 1.86 -3.11 -17.64
CA ALA A 397 0.53 -2.87 -18.17
C ALA A 397 0.60 -2.53 -19.67
N PRO A 398 -0.42 -2.85 -20.49
CA PRO A 398 -0.43 -2.54 -21.92
C PRO A 398 -0.38 -1.04 -22.20
N ALA A 399 0.45 -0.65 -23.19
CA ALA A 399 0.68 0.75 -23.54
C ALA A 399 -0.55 1.45 -24.14
N GLU A 400 -1.38 0.68 -24.83
CA GLU A 400 -2.60 1.17 -25.49
C GLU A 400 -3.70 1.61 -24.53
N SER A 401 -3.58 1.27 -23.25
CA SER A 401 -4.63 1.58 -22.25
C SER A 401 -4.08 2.08 -20.91
N ASN A 402 -2.77 2.31 -20.80
CA ASN A 402 -2.15 2.75 -19.56
C ASN A 402 -1.08 3.81 -19.80
N ILE A 403 -1.00 4.76 -18.89
CA ILE A 403 0.02 5.83 -18.89
C ILE A 403 1.38 5.23 -18.57
N ILE A 404 1.47 4.45 -17.50
CA ILE A 404 2.67 3.73 -17.08
C ILE A 404 2.58 2.31 -17.63
N THR A 405 3.57 1.89 -18.43
CA THR A 405 3.58 0.58 -19.09
C THR A 405 4.48 -0.42 -18.38
N ARG A 406 5.55 0.06 -17.79
CA ARG A 406 6.46 -0.73 -16.95
C ARG A 406 6.84 0.10 -15.75
N GLN A 407 6.90 -0.56 -14.62
CA GLN A 407 7.33 0.04 -13.37
C GLN A 407 8.38 -0.86 -12.73
N ALA A 408 9.43 -0.24 -12.21
CA ALA A 408 10.40 -0.92 -11.36
C ALA A 408 10.71 -0.01 -10.16
N ASN A 409 10.76 -0.56 -8.97
CA ASN A 409 11.37 0.11 -7.83
C ASN A 409 12.23 -0.86 -7.02
N GLY A 410 13.20 -0.29 -6.33
CA GLY A 410 14.04 -1.01 -5.37
C GLY A 410 14.27 -0.14 -4.15
N VAL A 411 14.16 -0.74 -2.97
CA VAL A 411 14.44 -0.06 -1.70
C VAL A 411 15.40 -0.86 -0.84
N LEU A 412 16.29 -0.15 -0.16
CA LEU A 412 17.07 -0.65 0.97
C LEU A 412 16.43 -0.08 2.24
N PHE A 413 15.94 -0.94 3.10
CA PHE A 413 15.26 -0.59 4.34
C PHE A 413 16.06 -1.07 5.55
N MET A 414 16.14 -0.25 6.57
CA MET A 414 16.88 -0.51 7.80
C MET A 414 16.01 -0.16 9.02
N ARG A 415 16.06 -1.01 10.05
CA ARG A 415 15.33 -0.78 11.29
C ARG A 415 16.16 -1.19 12.50
N GLY A 416 16.22 -0.31 13.52
CA GLY A 416 16.78 -0.61 14.83
C GLY A 416 18.22 -1.08 14.81
N LEU A 417 19.06 -0.60 13.87
CA LEU A 417 20.46 -1.01 13.79
C LEU A 417 21.30 -0.52 14.98
N MET A 418 20.92 0.63 15.54
CA MET A 418 21.51 1.15 16.78
C MET A 418 20.73 0.62 17.98
N ASP A 419 21.43 0.02 18.96
CA ASP A 419 20.77 -0.56 20.14
C ASP A 419 20.15 0.51 21.05
N SER A 420 20.69 1.73 21.04
CA SER A 420 20.10 2.89 21.70
C SER A 420 18.83 3.42 21.02
N ARG A 421 18.57 2.99 19.75
CA ARG A 421 17.46 3.46 18.90
C ARG A 421 16.77 2.27 18.21
N PRO A 422 16.18 1.33 18.97
CA PRO A 422 15.67 0.06 18.42
C PRO A 422 14.41 0.25 17.56
N ASN A 423 13.69 1.35 17.74
CA ASN A 423 12.44 1.63 17.06
C ASN A 423 12.57 2.52 15.81
N ASP A 424 13.76 3.10 15.59
CA ASP A 424 13.99 3.95 14.42
C ASP A 424 14.07 3.11 13.15
N SER A 425 13.56 3.68 12.05
CA SER A 425 13.73 3.12 10.72
C SER A 425 14.21 4.15 9.71
N TYR A 426 14.91 3.73 8.69
CA TYR A 426 15.43 4.59 7.64
C TYR A 426 15.66 3.80 6.37
N GLY A 427 15.73 4.49 5.25
CA GLY A 427 15.89 3.81 3.98
C GLY A 427 16.22 4.73 2.83
N VAL A 428 16.62 4.11 1.73
CA VAL A 428 16.80 4.74 0.43
C VAL A 428 16.09 3.89 -0.62
N GLY A 429 15.39 4.56 -1.53
CA GLY A 429 14.69 3.93 -2.63
C GLY A 429 14.93 4.63 -3.96
N TYR A 430 14.80 3.88 -5.06
CA TYR A 430 14.78 4.37 -6.41
C TYR A 430 13.63 3.74 -7.17
N TYR A 431 12.91 4.54 -7.99
CA TYR A 431 11.87 4.05 -8.88
C TYR A 431 12.07 4.53 -10.32
N TYR A 432 11.52 3.75 -11.25
CA TYR A 432 11.47 4.04 -12.68
C TYR A 432 10.09 3.70 -13.22
N ASN A 433 9.41 4.67 -13.83
CA ASN A 433 8.13 4.55 -14.50
C ASN A 433 8.32 4.79 -16.01
N ASN A 434 8.18 3.74 -16.80
CA ASN A 434 8.19 3.84 -18.26
C ASN A 434 6.83 4.34 -18.75
N ILE A 435 6.82 5.50 -19.35
CA ILE A 435 5.61 6.13 -19.88
C ILE A 435 5.29 5.57 -21.27
N SER A 436 4.02 5.35 -21.55
CA SER A 436 3.50 4.86 -22.82
C SER A 436 4.05 5.65 -24.02
N ASN A 437 4.61 4.96 -25.00
CA ASN A 437 5.11 5.60 -26.22
C ASN A 437 3.99 6.26 -27.06
N PRO A 438 2.81 5.64 -27.25
CA PRO A 438 1.66 6.32 -27.82
C PRO A 438 1.35 7.65 -27.13
N LEU A 439 1.29 7.68 -25.80
CA LEU A 439 1.04 8.90 -25.03
C LEU A 439 2.14 9.96 -25.26
N LYS A 440 3.42 9.58 -25.26
CA LYS A 440 4.52 10.51 -25.57
C LYS A 440 4.36 11.15 -26.93
N ARG A 441 4.01 10.36 -27.95
CA ARG A 441 3.75 10.82 -29.31
C ARG A 441 2.59 11.82 -29.33
N ASP A 442 1.48 11.49 -28.70
CA ASP A 442 0.25 12.28 -28.79
C ASP A 442 0.35 13.60 -28.03
N VAL A 443 1.00 13.62 -26.87
CA VAL A 443 1.32 14.88 -26.17
C VAL A 443 2.19 15.79 -27.04
N SER A 444 3.22 15.24 -27.71
CA SER A 444 4.05 16.02 -28.62
C SER A 444 3.25 16.56 -29.80
N LEU A 445 2.41 15.76 -30.45
CA LEU A 445 1.58 16.18 -31.56
C LEU A 445 0.57 17.26 -31.15
N LEU A 446 -0.17 17.04 -30.06
CA LEU A 446 -1.18 17.98 -29.56
C LEU A 446 -0.60 19.32 -29.11
N SER A 447 0.64 19.32 -28.62
CA SER A 447 1.35 20.55 -28.24
C SER A 447 2.06 21.25 -29.40
N GLY A 448 1.94 20.74 -30.63
CA GLY A 448 2.73 21.24 -31.76
C GLY A 448 4.23 21.08 -31.59
N GLY A 449 4.68 20.07 -30.85
CA GLY A 449 6.09 19.80 -30.57
C GLY A 449 6.71 20.62 -29.43
N THR A 450 5.95 21.48 -28.77
CA THR A 450 6.46 22.32 -27.67
C THR A 450 6.61 21.55 -26.35
N ALA A 451 5.78 20.52 -26.12
CA ALA A 451 5.89 19.66 -24.94
C ALA A 451 6.43 18.28 -25.30
N SER A 452 7.20 17.70 -24.40
CA SER A 452 7.72 16.35 -24.52
C SER A 452 7.57 15.60 -23.21
N VAL A 453 7.13 14.34 -23.27
CA VAL A 453 7.07 13.43 -22.13
C VAL A 453 8.28 12.51 -22.16
N LYS A 454 8.92 12.34 -21.01
CA LYS A 454 9.98 11.33 -20.78
C LYS A 454 9.54 10.36 -19.68
N ASP A 455 10.31 9.29 -19.51
CA ASP A 455 10.11 8.37 -18.39
C ASP A 455 10.43 9.07 -17.07
N GLU A 456 9.55 8.92 -16.09
CA GLU A 456 9.69 9.50 -14.77
C GLU A 456 10.49 8.57 -13.87
N GLN A 457 11.42 9.15 -13.13
CA GLN A 457 12.28 8.43 -12.18
C GLN A 457 12.37 9.23 -10.90
N GLY A 458 12.67 8.56 -9.80
CA GLY A 458 12.90 9.30 -8.57
C GLY A 458 13.57 8.47 -7.49
N THR A 459 14.13 9.17 -6.54
CA THR A 459 14.72 8.60 -5.33
C THR A 459 14.11 9.25 -4.10
N GLU A 460 14.06 8.52 -3.00
CA GLU A 460 13.71 9.03 -1.68
C GLU A 460 14.68 8.49 -0.65
N VAL A 461 15.10 9.38 0.26
CA VAL A 461 15.80 9.03 1.50
C VAL A 461 14.97 9.53 2.66
N PHE A 462 14.75 8.68 3.66
CA PHE A 462 14.03 9.06 4.88
C PHE A 462 14.73 8.55 6.13
N TYR A 463 14.46 9.22 7.25
CA TYR A 463 14.79 8.77 8.60
C TYR A 463 13.55 8.93 9.49
N ASP A 464 13.03 7.84 10.02
CA ASP A 464 11.88 7.83 10.92
C ASP A 464 12.37 7.72 12.36
N PHE A 465 12.43 8.87 13.03
CA PHE A 465 12.87 9.03 14.39
C PHE A 465 11.70 8.73 15.35
N ALA A 466 11.77 7.62 16.06
CA ALA A 466 10.83 7.29 17.12
C ALA A 466 11.17 8.09 18.40
N VAL A 467 10.49 9.18 18.65
CA VAL A 467 10.59 9.90 19.94
C VAL A 467 10.11 9.00 21.06
N THR A 468 8.95 8.38 20.85
CA THR A 468 8.41 7.22 21.57
C THR A 468 7.82 6.26 20.51
N PRO A 469 7.40 5.03 20.86
CA PRO A 469 6.68 4.19 19.90
C PRO A 469 5.42 4.86 19.33
N ALA A 470 4.76 5.72 20.09
CA ALA A 470 3.54 6.43 19.70
C ALA A 470 3.78 7.78 19.00
N ILE A 471 4.98 8.36 19.08
CA ILE A 471 5.33 9.67 18.51
C ILE A 471 6.52 9.50 17.59
N ARG A 472 6.35 9.81 16.31
CA ARG A 472 7.40 9.65 15.31
C ARG A 472 7.55 10.91 14.46
N ILE A 473 8.78 11.29 14.18
CA ILE A 473 9.13 12.43 13.34
C ILE A 473 9.99 11.91 12.17
N THR A 474 9.55 12.17 10.95
CA THR A 474 10.20 11.60 9.77
C THR A 474 10.52 12.70 8.75
N PRO A 475 11.73 13.25 8.74
CA PRO A 475 12.23 13.98 7.58
C PRO A 475 12.44 13.02 6.40
N SER A 476 12.10 13.47 5.19
CA SER A 476 12.45 12.80 3.95
C SER A 476 12.81 13.82 2.87
N TYR A 477 13.65 13.39 1.93
CA TYR A 477 14.02 14.13 0.74
C TYR A 477 13.83 13.25 -0.48
N GLN A 478 13.21 13.84 -1.52
CA GLN A 478 12.98 13.18 -2.80
C GLN A 478 13.58 14.01 -3.93
N HIS A 479 14.25 13.34 -4.85
CA HIS A 479 14.66 13.92 -6.12
C HIS A 479 13.99 13.16 -7.26
N ILE A 480 13.27 13.89 -8.11
CA ILE A 480 12.50 13.32 -9.21
C ILE A 480 13.06 13.87 -10.52
N TRP A 481 13.40 12.97 -11.44
CA TRP A 481 13.80 13.31 -12.80
C TRP A 481 12.60 13.17 -13.73
N ASN A 482 12.47 14.14 -14.64
CA ASN A 482 11.41 14.21 -15.64
C ASN A 482 10.00 14.08 -15.02
N PRO A 483 9.64 14.88 -14.01
CA PRO A 483 8.28 14.86 -13.46
C PRO A 483 7.29 15.18 -14.60
N VAL A 484 6.46 14.21 -14.96
CA VAL A 484 5.74 14.20 -16.24
C VAL A 484 4.88 15.44 -16.44
N VAL A 485 4.12 15.83 -15.41
CA VAL A 485 3.20 16.98 -15.48
C VAL A 485 3.96 18.30 -15.55
N ALA A 486 5.00 18.48 -14.71
CA ALA A 486 5.82 19.69 -14.72
C ALA A 486 6.63 19.83 -16.02
N LYS A 487 7.07 18.69 -16.57
CA LYS A 487 7.77 18.70 -17.86
C LYS A 487 6.85 19.15 -19.01
N VAL A 488 5.60 18.71 -19.01
CA VAL A 488 4.62 19.08 -20.03
C VAL A 488 4.15 20.53 -19.85
N ALA A 489 3.86 20.95 -18.63
CA ALA A 489 3.21 22.23 -18.34
C ALA A 489 4.20 23.42 -18.30
N VAL A 490 5.39 23.22 -17.72
CA VAL A 490 6.35 24.31 -17.44
C VAL A 490 7.80 23.97 -17.83
N HIS A 491 7.99 22.89 -18.60
CA HIS A 491 9.29 22.43 -19.13
C HIS A 491 10.36 22.14 -18.06
N GLN A 492 9.97 21.76 -16.86
CA GLN A 492 10.90 21.37 -15.79
C GLN A 492 11.37 19.93 -15.95
N ASP A 493 12.68 19.71 -15.81
CA ASP A 493 13.31 18.39 -15.92
C ASP A 493 13.51 17.68 -14.58
N HIS A 494 13.24 18.35 -13.47
CA HIS A 494 13.37 17.79 -12.13
C HIS A 494 12.40 18.41 -11.13
N SER A 495 12.26 17.76 -9.98
CA SER A 495 11.58 18.30 -8.80
C SER A 495 12.29 17.78 -7.56
N ASP A 496 12.71 18.69 -6.68
CA ASP A 496 13.28 18.39 -5.37
C ASP A 496 12.25 18.66 -4.28
N VAL A 497 11.95 17.65 -3.51
CA VAL A 497 10.88 17.70 -2.50
C VAL A 497 11.43 17.38 -1.12
N PHE A 498 11.18 18.25 -0.17
CA PHE A 498 11.40 17.99 1.24
C PHE A 498 10.07 17.75 1.95
N LEU A 499 10.02 16.71 2.79
CA LEU A 499 8.88 16.45 3.66
C LEU A 499 9.33 16.32 5.11
N LEU A 500 8.51 16.87 6.00
CA LEU A 500 8.62 16.61 7.44
C LEU A 500 7.29 16.07 7.93
N ARG A 501 7.28 14.83 8.39
CA ARG A 501 6.10 14.11 8.83
C ARG A 501 6.14 13.91 10.34
N LEU A 502 5.01 14.19 11.01
CA LEU A 502 4.75 13.85 12.41
C LEU A 502 3.60 12.83 12.45
N THR A 503 3.87 11.64 12.95
CA THR A 503 2.86 10.60 13.15
C THR A 503 2.62 10.39 14.65
N LEU A 504 1.35 10.41 15.04
CA LEU A 504 0.88 10.17 16.40
C LEU A 504 -0.09 8.98 16.38
N ALA A 505 0.16 7.98 17.21
CA ALA A 505 -0.78 6.89 17.50
C ALA A 505 -1.45 7.20 18.85
N TRP A 506 -2.78 7.33 18.87
CA TRP A 506 -3.54 7.75 20.06
C TRP A 506 -4.09 6.58 20.88
#